data_8b68cea2e0abe6d5b39eee82abc03bb4
#
_entry.id   8b68cea2e0abe6d5b39eee82abc03bb4
#
_cell.length_a   1.000
_cell.length_b   1.000
_cell.length_c   1.000
_cell.angle_alpha   90.00
_cell.angle_beta   90.00
_cell.angle_gamma   90.00
#
_symmetry.space_group_name_H-M   'P 1'
#
loop_
_entity.id
_entity.type
_entity.pdbx_description
1 polymer ?
#
loop_
_entity_poly.entity_id
_entity_poly.type
_entity_poly.pdbx_seq_one_letter_code
_entity_poly.pdbx_strand_id
1 'polypeptide(L)'
;MRGIRSVLLLVSVLLCFSLNSASAKRYMMSIHTASPLHMQRQHFGKMKVSFLKVGQGDATLIILPNGQTMLIDGGPYEAGEVVIQKLIEKGINHLDAIVSTHPDMDHIGGLIPIVEQMPVSLILDSGKTYSSLTYHTYRNHIKKRGIPFISVKEGQYIPLDPHVSIQVLNNGKSKDENNESSIVLKIRYGKADFLLMGDADVRTETEILKQFDVHADVLKVGHHGSYTSTSERFIKKVEPQFAILSYGSKNPYGHPHQSVVRRLKQHGIMMYGTNKRTVEMETDGEHITIGSSGLMPLLK
;
A
#
# COMPACT_ATOMS: atom_id res chain seq x y z
N MET A 1 -14.66 39.58 45.04
CA MET A 1 -15.40 38.59 44.23
C MET A 1 -14.46 37.60 43.50
N ARG A 2 -13.44 37.06 44.21
CA ARG A 2 -12.44 36.14 43.60
C ARG A 2 -12.40 34.74 44.29
N GLY A 3 -13.31 34.46 45.27
CA GLY A 3 -13.27 33.26 46.06
C GLY A 3 -14.24 32.11 45.67
N ILE A 4 -15.22 32.36 44.82
CA ILE A 4 -16.29 31.37 44.55
C ILE A 4 -16.02 30.54 43.30
N ARG A 5 -15.17 30.98 42.38
CA ARG A 5 -14.85 30.19 41.15
C ARG A 5 -13.85 29.05 41.36
N SER A 6 -13.01 29.11 42.41
CA SER A 6 -12.01 28.09 42.69
C SER A 6 -12.57 26.87 43.44
N VAL A 7 -13.67 27.03 44.14
CA VAL A 7 -14.29 25.94 44.95
C VAL A 7 -15.15 25.03 44.06
N LEU A 8 -15.79 25.59 43.00
CA LEU A 8 -16.59 24.80 42.04
C LEU A 8 -15.73 23.92 41.14
N LEU A 9 -14.47 24.32 40.82
CA LEU A 9 -13.57 23.50 40.02
C LEU A 9 -12.97 22.32 40.78
N LEU A 10 -12.77 22.47 42.10
CA LEU A 10 -12.26 21.38 42.95
C LEU A 10 -13.32 20.30 43.24
N VAL A 11 -14.60 20.67 43.29
CA VAL A 11 -15.70 19.70 43.53
C VAL A 11 -15.99 18.90 42.27
N SER A 12 -15.85 19.46 41.07
CA SER A 12 -16.03 18.69 39.84
C SER A 12 -14.90 17.70 39.55
N VAL A 13 -13.65 18.00 39.99
CA VAL A 13 -12.52 17.07 39.84
C VAL A 13 -12.59 15.93 40.87
N LEU A 14 -13.10 16.19 42.07
CA LEU A 14 -13.29 15.15 43.12
C LEU A 14 -14.47 14.20 42.81
N LEU A 15 -15.51 14.63 42.13
CA LEU A 15 -16.60 13.75 41.71
C LEU A 15 -16.22 12.83 40.50
N CYS A 16 -15.28 13.25 39.65
CA CYS A 16 -14.73 12.35 38.62
C CYS A 16 -13.81 11.27 39.13
N PHE A 17 -13.16 11.46 40.30
CA PHE A 17 -12.28 10.43 40.92
C PHE A 17 -13.03 9.40 41.77
N SER A 18 -14.23 9.69 42.24
CA SER A 18 -15.01 8.76 43.07
C SER A 18 -15.83 7.74 42.30
N LEU A 19 -16.13 8.00 41.02
CA LEU A 19 -16.89 7.06 40.13
C LEU A 19 -16.00 6.00 39.45
N ASN A 20 -14.68 6.13 39.55
CA ASN A 20 -13.75 5.24 38.83
C ASN A 20 -13.12 4.11 39.66
N SER A 21 -13.34 4.07 40.99
CA SER A 21 -12.65 3.09 41.85
C SER A 21 -13.24 1.67 41.75
N ALA A 22 -14.52 1.52 41.49
CA ALA A 22 -15.18 0.21 41.34
C ALA A 22 -14.94 -0.41 39.94
N SER A 23 -14.94 0.41 38.90
CA SER A 23 -14.65 -0.03 37.52
C SER A 23 -13.17 -0.34 37.34
N ALA A 24 -12.27 0.48 37.92
CA ALA A 24 -10.83 0.24 37.87
C ALA A 24 -10.42 -1.01 38.68
N LYS A 25 -11.04 -1.25 39.83
CA LYS A 25 -10.83 -2.50 40.60
C LYS A 25 -11.36 -3.74 39.86
N ARG A 26 -12.49 -3.65 39.17
CA ARG A 26 -12.98 -4.76 38.31
C ARG A 26 -12.06 -5.02 37.12
N TYR A 27 -11.53 -3.97 36.51
CA TYR A 27 -10.57 -4.11 35.43
C TYR A 27 -9.26 -4.70 35.86
N MET A 28 -8.72 -4.27 37.01
CA MET A 28 -7.48 -4.81 37.59
C MET A 28 -7.65 -6.23 38.14
N MET A 29 -8.80 -6.62 38.68
CA MET A 29 -9.07 -8.01 39.07
C MET A 29 -9.21 -8.96 37.90
N SER A 30 -9.63 -8.49 36.72
CA SER A 30 -9.66 -9.28 35.48
C SER A 30 -8.27 -9.61 34.95
N ILE A 31 -7.25 -8.80 35.25
CA ILE A 31 -5.87 -9.00 34.78
C ILE A 31 -5.12 -10.06 35.60
N HIS A 32 -5.52 -10.33 36.84
CA HIS A 32 -4.81 -11.25 37.75
C HIS A 32 -5.30 -12.70 37.68
N THR A 33 -6.32 -13.03 36.91
CA THR A 33 -6.83 -14.40 36.75
C THR A 33 -6.60 -14.98 35.37
N ALA A 34 -5.89 -14.28 34.47
CA ALA A 34 -5.47 -14.85 33.21
C ALA A 34 -4.26 -15.77 33.45
N SER A 35 -4.54 -17.06 33.54
CA SER A 35 -3.54 -18.12 33.56
C SER A 35 -2.60 -17.97 32.34
N PRO A 36 -1.26 -18.16 32.49
CA PRO A 36 -0.31 -17.93 31.37
C PRO A 36 -0.33 -19.00 30.26
N LEU A 37 -1.34 -19.84 30.21
CA LEU A 37 -1.45 -20.97 29.30
C LEU A 37 -2.78 -20.92 28.54
N HIS A 38 -2.96 -19.95 27.66
CA HIS A 38 -3.75 -19.97 26.42
C HIS A 38 -3.79 -18.54 25.86
N MET A 39 -2.67 -18.06 25.34
CA MET A 39 -2.77 -17.14 24.23
C MET A 39 -3.37 -17.97 23.08
N GLN A 40 -4.70 -18.08 23.03
CA GLN A 40 -5.38 -18.40 21.79
C GLN A 40 -4.80 -17.42 20.77
N ARG A 41 -4.05 -17.91 19.76
CA ARG A 41 -3.72 -17.15 18.57
C ARG A 41 -5.06 -16.68 18.03
N GLN A 42 -5.40 -15.41 18.23
CA GLN A 42 -6.51 -14.81 17.51
C GLN A 42 -6.10 -14.95 16.05
N HIS A 43 -6.79 -15.84 15.34
CA HIS A 43 -6.68 -15.93 13.89
C HIS A 43 -7.28 -14.65 13.32
N PHE A 44 -6.43 -13.64 13.17
CA PHE A 44 -6.76 -12.49 12.35
C PHE A 44 -6.96 -12.99 10.91
N GLY A 45 -7.82 -12.32 10.14
CA GLY A 45 -8.02 -12.66 8.73
C GLY A 45 -6.69 -12.63 7.96
N LYS A 46 -6.67 -13.18 6.77
CA LYS A 46 -5.50 -13.13 5.90
C LYS A 46 -5.46 -11.81 5.13
N MET A 47 -4.27 -11.24 4.96
CA MET A 47 -4.06 -10.17 4.00
C MET A 47 -3.82 -10.78 2.62
N LYS A 48 -4.54 -10.28 1.61
CA LYS A 48 -4.38 -10.71 0.21
C LYS A 48 -3.85 -9.56 -0.62
N VAL A 49 -2.83 -9.82 -1.43
CA VAL A 49 -2.20 -8.85 -2.31
C VAL A 49 -2.23 -9.39 -3.73
N SER A 50 -2.92 -8.69 -4.63
CA SER A 50 -3.06 -9.05 -6.03
C SER A 50 -2.37 -8.01 -6.90
N PHE A 51 -1.26 -8.36 -7.53
CA PHE A 51 -0.63 -7.54 -8.57
C PHE A 51 -1.31 -7.85 -9.89
N LEU A 52 -2.15 -6.94 -10.34
CA LEU A 52 -3.09 -7.19 -11.43
C LEU A 52 -2.39 -7.15 -12.80
N LYS A 53 -2.84 -8.01 -13.72
CA LYS A 53 -2.45 -7.94 -15.12
C LYS A 53 -3.22 -6.81 -15.81
N VAL A 54 -2.57 -5.66 -15.99
CA VAL A 54 -3.15 -4.45 -16.59
C VAL A 54 -2.45 -4.03 -17.89
N GLY A 55 -1.58 -4.88 -18.44
CA GLY A 55 -0.72 -4.50 -19.56
C GLY A 55 0.54 -3.78 -19.07
N GLN A 56 0.96 -2.74 -19.79
CA GLN A 56 2.04 -1.87 -19.32
C GLN A 56 1.46 -0.90 -18.32
N GLY A 57 1.96 -0.94 -17.07
CA GLY A 57 1.48 -0.12 -15.96
C GLY A 57 1.33 -0.89 -14.65
N ASP A 58 0.85 -0.24 -13.63
CA ASP A 58 0.67 -0.78 -12.29
C ASP A 58 -0.79 -0.78 -11.84
N ALA A 59 -1.22 -1.87 -11.24
CA ALA A 59 -2.41 -1.91 -10.39
C ALA A 59 -2.23 -3.00 -9.34
N THR A 60 -2.34 -2.64 -8.07
CA THR A 60 -2.21 -3.58 -6.95
C THR A 60 -3.41 -3.47 -6.04
N LEU A 61 -4.14 -4.56 -5.88
CA LEU A 61 -5.27 -4.66 -4.95
C LEU A 61 -4.80 -5.33 -3.65
N ILE A 62 -5.13 -4.71 -2.52
CA ILE A 62 -4.91 -5.27 -1.20
C ILE A 62 -6.25 -5.41 -0.50
N ILE A 63 -6.52 -6.62 -0.01
CA ILE A 63 -7.62 -6.91 0.90
C ILE A 63 -7.00 -7.14 2.27
N LEU A 64 -7.30 -6.26 3.20
CA LEU A 64 -6.76 -6.28 4.55
C LEU A 64 -7.46 -7.33 5.43
N PRO A 65 -6.86 -7.77 6.55
CA PRO A 65 -7.44 -8.78 7.43
C PRO A 65 -8.83 -8.44 7.97
N ASN A 66 -9.13 -7.15 8.14
CA ASN A 66 -10.46 -6.65 8.55
C ASN A 66 -11.49 -6.58 7.40
N GLY A 67 -11.10 -6.95 6.17
CA GLY A 67 -11.92 -6.92 4.97
C GLY A 67 -11.90 -5.59 4.21
N GLN A 68 -11.27 -4.54 4.74
CA GLN A 68 -11.09 -3.29 4.00
C GLN A 68 -10.20 -3.48 2.77
N THR A 69 -10.43 -2.65 1.77
CA THR A 69 -9.83 -2.76 0.45
C THR A 69 -9.04 -1.52 0.08
N MET A 70 -7.83 -1.71 -0.45
CA MET A 70 -7.00 -0.64 -0.96
C MET A 70 -6.53 -0.99 -2.37
N LEU A 71 -6.81 -0.12 -3.33
CA LEU A 71 -6.28 -0.21 -4.69
C LEU A 71 -5.15 0.80 -4.87
N ILE A 72 -4.00 0.34 -5.29
CA ILE A 72 -2.83 1.18 -5.58
C ILE A 72 -2.65 1.19 -7.09
N ASP A 73 -2.86 2.34 -7.70
CA ASP A 73 -2.92 2.56 -9.15
C ASP A 73 -3.99 1.72 -9.87
N GLY A 74 -4.23 2.01 -11.13
CA GLY A 74 -5.27 1.37 -11.94
C GLY A 74 -4.80 0.90 -13.32
N GLY A 75 -3.51 1.06 -13.62
CA GLY A 75 -2.97 0.81 -14.96
C GLY A 75 -3.35 1.91 -15.97
N PRO A 76 -3.13 1.67 -17.26
CA PRO A 76 -3.57 2.56 -18.33
C PRO A 76 -5.09 2.62 -18.41
N TYR A 77 -5.63 3.61 -19.11
CA TYR A 77 -7.08 3.85 -19.18
C TYR A 77 -7.88 2.60 -19.57
N GLU A 78 -7.39 1.86 -20.55
CA GLU A 78 -8.01 0.65 -21.08
C GLU A 78 -8.04 -0.50 -20.07
N ALA A 79 -7.21 -0.45 -19.06
CA ALA A 79 -7.19 -1.46 -18.01
C ALA A 79 -8.27 -1.27 -16.95
N GLY A 80 -8.86 -0.08 -16.85
CA GLY A 80 -9.83 0.23 -15.80
C GLY A 80 -11.01 -0.73 -15.75
N GLU A 81 -11.59 -1.08 -16.89
CA GLU A 81 -12.68 -2.07 -16.97
C GLU A 81 -12.23 -3.47 -16.52
N VAL A 82 -10.98 -3.85 -16.87
CA VAL A 82 -10.41 -5.13 -16.44
C VAL A 82 -10.25 -5.14 -14.90
N VAL A 83 -9.81 -4.04 -14.32
CA VAL A 83 -9.67 -3.89 -12.87
C VAL A 83 -11.04 -3.98 -12.20
N ILE A 84 -12.05 -3.26 -12.71
CA ILE A 84 -13.44 -3.31 -12.19
C ILE A 84 -13.96 -4.74 -12.21
N GLN A 85 -13.81 -5.46 -13.31
CA GLN A 85 -14.23 -6.86 -13.41
C GLN A 85 -13.51 -7.74 -12.37
N LYS A 86 -12.22 -7.54 -12.16
CA LYS A 86 -11.45 -8.27 -11.13
C LYS A 86 -11.92 -7.95 -9.71
N LEU A 87 -12.32 -6.73 -9.43
CA LEU A 87 -12.90 -6.34 -8.14
C LEU A 87 -14.25 -7.06 -7.94
N ILE A 88 -15.13 -7.02 -8.95
CA ILE A 88 -16.44 -7.70 -8.91
C ILE A 88 -16.28 -9.22 -8.74
N GLU A 89 -15.36 -9.87 -9.47
CA GLU A 89 -15.05 -11.30 -9.33
C GLU A 89 -14.62 -11.69 -7.91
N LYS A 90 -14.02 -10.75 -7.18
CA LYS A 90 -13.61 -10.91 -5.78
C LYS A 90 -14.71 -10.50 -4.77
N GLY A 91 -15.90 -10.11 -5.26
CA GLY A 91 -17.02 -9.66 -4.42
C GLY A 91 -16.84 -8.23 -3.89
N ILE A 92 -15.92 -7.45 -4.47
CA ILE A 92 -15.64 -6.08 -4.05
C ILE A 92 -16.51 -5.12 -4.88
N ASN A 93 -17.42 -4.43 -4.22
CA ASN A 93 -18.30 -3.44 -4.82
C ASN A 93 -18.05 -2.00 -4.32
N HIS A 94 -17.03 -1.84 -3.45
CA HIS A 94 -16.62 -0.59 -2.85
C HIS A 94 -15.11 -0.64 -2.57
N LEU A 95 -14.42 0.49 -2.72
CA LEU A 95 -13.02 0.65 -2.33
C LEU A 95 -12.92 1.60 -1.13
N ASP A 96 -12.30 1.12 -0.04
CA ASP A 96 -12.07 1.94 1.16
C ASP A 96 -11.01 3.00 0.89
N ALA A 97 -9.98 2.65 0.13
CA ALA A 97 -8.97 3.61 -0.31
C ALA A 97 -8.46 3.32 -1.72
N ILE A 98 -8.14 4.38 -2.45
CA ILE A 98 -7.27 4.35 -3.62
C ILE A 98 -5.99 5.10 -3.28
N VAL A 99 -4.84 4.58 -3.70
CA VAL A 99 -3.56 5.30 -3.70
C VAL A 99 -3.19 5.55 -5.16
N SER A 100 -3.12 6.81 -5.58
CA SER A 100 -2.54 7.20 -6.86
C SER A 100 -1.07 7.57 -6.62
N THR A 101 -0.15 6.71 -7.05
CA THR A 101 1.27 6.85 -6.70
C THR A 101 1.89 8.08 -7.33
N HIS A 102 1.66 8.29 -8.62
CA HIS A 102 2.12 9.45 -9.38
C HIS A 102 1.23 9.66 -10.63
N PRO A 103 1.28 10.83 -11.30
CA PRO A 103 0.27 11.23 -12.27
C PRO A 103 0.42 10.64 -13.69
N ASP A 104 1.25 9.65 -13.91
CA ASP A 104 1.46 9.06 -15.24
C ASP A 104 0.29 8.18 -15.66
N MET A 105 0.03 8.15 -16.99
CA MET A 105 -1.16 7.55 -17.56
C MET A 105 -1.28 6.05 -17.29
N ASP A 106 -0.18 5.34 -17.26
CA ASP A 106 -0.13 3.89 -16.98
C ASP A 106 -0.25 3.54 -15.48
N HIS A 107 -0.52 4.54 -14.66
CA HIS A 107 -0.87 4.43 -13.24
C HIS A 107 -2.27 4.96 -12.94
N ILE A 108 -2.56 6.22 -13.33
CA ILE A 108 -3.85 6.83 -13.00
C ILE A 108 -4.90 6.69 -14.09
N GLY A 109 -4.54 6.27 -15.31
CA GLY A 109 -5.48 6.19 -16.42
C GLY A 109 -6.67 5.29 -16.11
N GLY A 110 -6.40 4.08 -15.61
CA GLY A 110 -7.43 3.11 -15.23
C GLY A 110 -8.24 3.51 -14.00
N LEU A 111 -7.73 4.43 -13.18
CA LEU A 111 -8.49 4.96 -12.06
C LEU A 111 -9.67 5.84 -12.52
N ILE A 112 -9.65 6.40 -13.74
CA ILE A 112 -10.72 7.24 -14.25
C ILE A 112 -12.05 6.45 -14.31
N PRO A 113 -12.18 5.34 -15.08
CA PRO A 113 -13.41 4.56 -15.09
C PRO A 113 -13.73 3.93 -13.73
N ILE A 114 -12.73 3.57 -12.93
CA ILE A 114 -12.96 3.04 -11.58
C ILE A 114 -13.65 4.10 -10.70
N VAL A 115 -13.12 5.33 -10.64
CA VAL A 115 -13.72 6.43 -9.88
C VAL A 115 -15.09 6.82 -10.44
N GLU A 116 -15.33 6.67 -11.72
CA GLU A 116 -16.62 6.94 -12.34
C GLU A 116 -17.69 5.92 -11.95
N GLN A 117 -17.35 4.64 -11.91
CA GLN A 117 -18.31 3.53 -11.80
C GLN A 117 -18.45 2.97 -10.39
N MET A 118 -17.37 3.01 -9.57
CA MET A 118 -17.36 2.37 -8.26
C MET A 118 -17.45 3.38 -7.10
N PRO A 119 -18.10 3.03 -5.99
CA PRO A 119 -17.98 3.76 -4.74
C PRO A 119 -16.55 3.71 -4.21
N VAL A 120 -16.00 4.87 -3.83
CA VAL A 120 -14.66 5.03 -3.24
C VAL A 120 -14.77 5.96 -2.04
N SER A 121 -14.26 5.53 -0.88
CA SER A 121 -14.32 6.34 0.35
C SER A 121 -13.23 7.40 0.42
N LEU A 122 -12.03 7.12 -0.09
CA LEU A 122 -10.86 7.99 0.06
C LEU A 122 -9.88 7.79 -1.08
N ILE A 123 -9.29 8.89 -1.55
CA ILE A 123 -8.14 8.86 -2.45
C ILE A 123 -6.95 9.51 -1.78
N LEU A 124 -5.84 8.78 -1.76
CA LEU A 124 -4.54 9.20 -1.29
C LEU A 124 -3.62 9.47 -2.47
N ASP A 125 -2.95 10.62 -2.47
CA ASP A 125 -2.18 11.14 -3.60
C ASP A 125 -0.88 11.78 -3.13
N SER A 126 0.11 11.90 -3.99
CA SER A 126 1.38 12.56 -3.68
C SER A 126 1.24 14.06 -3.42
N GLY A 127 0.17 14.67 -3.90
CA GLY A 127 -0.06 16.12 -3.87
C GLY A 127 0.67 16.88 -4.98
N LYS A 128 1.33 16.19 -5.90
CA LYS A 128 1.91 16.79 -7.10
C LYS A 128 0.80 17.10 -8.11
N THR A 129 0.78 18.32 -8.59
CA THR A 129 -0.10 18.70 -9.71
C THR A 129 0.58 18.42 -11.04
N TYR A 130 -0.20 18.05 -12.04
CA TYR A 130 0.29 17.76 -13.37
C TYR A 130 -0.62 18.34 -14.46
N SER A 131 -0.07 18.66 -15.62
CA SER A 131 -0.80 19.36 -16.70
C SER A 131 -1.38 18.41 -17.76
N SER A 132 -1.26 17.07 -17.60
CA SER A 132 -1.77 16.14 -18.60
C SER A 132 -3.30 16.08 -18.62
N LEU A 133 -3.88 15.78 -19.77
CA LEU A 133 -5.32 15.57 -19.93
C LEU A 133 -5.81 14.44 -19.01
N THR A 134 -5.06 13.35 -18.90
CA THR A 134 -5.36 12.21 -18.02
C THR A 134 -5.51 12.66 -16.57
N TYR A 135 -4.53 13.43 -16.07
CA TYR A 135 -4.58 13.94 -14.69
C TYR A 135 -5.77 14.87 -14.45
N HIS A 136 -6.03 15.80 -15.37
CA HIS A 136 -7.18 16.71 -15.25
C HIS A 136 -8.51 15.95 -15.31
N THR A 137 -8.64 14.95 -16.19
CA THR A 137 -9.84 14.12 -16.29
C THR A 137 -10.05 13.35 -14.98
N TYR A 138 -9.02 12.68 -14.47
CA TYR A 138 -9.05 11.97 -13.19
C TYR A 138 -9.51 12.88 -12.05
N ARG A 139 -8.89 14.05 -11.89
CA ARG A 139 -9.23 15.04 -10.86
C ARG A 139 -10.65 15.56 -10.97
N ASN A 140 -11.15 15.75 -12.20
CA ASN A 140 -12.52 16.21 -12.44
C ASN A 140 -13.55 15.15 -12.01
N HIS A 141 -13.31 13.85 -12.29
CA HIS A 141 -14.20 12.77 -11.83
C HIS A 141 -14.23 12.69 -10.30
N ILE A 142 -13.08 12.77 -9.63
CA ILE A 142 -12.99 12.82 -8.16
C ILE A 142 -13.83 13.97 -7.59
N LYS A 143 -13.63 15.17 -8.13
CA LYS A 143 -14.38 16.36 -7.71
C LYS A 143 -15.87 16.21 -7.94
N LYS A 144 -16.29 15.75 -9.13
CA LYS A 144 -17.70 15.53 -9.49
C LYS A 144 -18.39 14.52 -8.55
N ARG A 145 -17.67 13.49 -8.12
CA ARG A 145 -18.15 12.44 -7.21
C ARG A 145 -18.06 12.85 -5.75
N GLY A 146 -17.42 13.97 -5.42
CA GLY A 146 -17.23 14.45 -4.05
C GLY A 146 -16.35 13.53 -3.20
N ILE A 147 -15.45 12.75 -3.83
CA ILE A 147 -14.60 11.81 -3.12
C ILE A 147 -13.50 12.58 -2.36
N PRO A 148 -13.30 12.32 -1.05
CA PRO A 148 -12.20 12.88 -0.31
C PRO A 148 -10.86 12.59 -0.97
N PHE A 149 -10.05 13.64 -1.16
CA PHE A 149 -8.75 13.57 -1.82
C PHE A 149 -7.69 14.19 -0.92
N ILE A 150 -6.77 13.38 -0.42
CA ILE A 150 -5.81 13.76 0.61
C ILE A 150 -4.39 13.50 0.11
N SER A 151 -3.52 14.52 0.21
CA SER A 151 -2.09 14.33 -0.03
C SER A 151 -1.43 13.70 1.19
N VAL A 152 -0.77 12.57 0.97
CA VAL A 152 0.01 11.89 2.00
C VAL A 152 1.34 12.59 2.28
N LYS A 153 1.92 12.31 3.43
CA LYS A 153 3.24 12.82 3.84
C LYS A 153 4.21 11.67 4.05
N GLU A 154 5.46 11.92 3.74
CA GLU A 154 6.55 11.03 4.07
C GLU A 154 6.60 10.75 5.58
N GLY A 155 6.79 9.49 5.96
CA GLY A 155 6.72 9.01 7.33
C GLY A 155 5.29 8.77 7.87
N GLN A 156 4.25 9.20 7.16
CA GLN A 156 2.86 9.03 7.59
C GLN A 156 2.43 7.55 7.54
N TYR A 157 1.58 7.17 8.51
CA TYR A 157 0.87 5.89 8.50
C TYR A 157 -0.56 6.08 7.99
N ILE A 158 -1.05 5.10 7.19
CA ILE A 158 -2.41 5.05 6.67
C ILE A 158 -3.21 4.06 7.53
N PRO A 159 -4.18 4.52 8.35
CA PRO A 159 -4.85 3.71 9.36
C PRO A 159 -6.10 2.99 8.79
N LEU A 160 -5.92 2.00 7.92
CA LEU A 160 -7.03 1.19 7.37
C LEU A 160 -7.32 -0.06 8.23
N ASP A 161 -6.29 -0.68 8.81
CA ASP A 161 -6.43 -1.89 9.61
C ASP A 161 -5.56 -1.77 10.87
N PRO A 162 -6.07 -2.06 12.08
CA PRO A 162 -5.29 -1.94 13.30
C PRO A 162 -4.13 -2.94 13.42
N HIS A 163 -4.14 -4.01 12.61
CA HIS A 163 -3.12 -5.06 12.61
C HIS A 163 -2.12 -4.94 11.47
N VAL A 164 -2.37 -4.03 10.51
CA VAL A 164 -1.51 -3.80 9.36
C VAL A 164 -0.92 -2.41 9.41
N SER A 165 0.39 -2.32 9.45
CA SER A 165 1.11 -1.05 9.34
C SER A 165 1.29 -0.71 7.86
N ILE A 166 0.77 0.42 7.41
CA ILE A 166 0.96 0.94 6.05
C ILE A 166 1.67 2.28 6.17
N GLN A 167 2.96 2.31 5.88
CA GLN A 167 3.80 3.49 6.01
C GLN A 167 4.16 4.08 4.64
N VAL A 168 4.06 5.39 4.51
CA VAL A 168 4.51 6.15 3.34
C VAL A 168 6.01 6.44 3.50
N LEU A 169 6.85 5.90 2.62
CA LEU A 169 8.29 6.13 2.64
C LEU A 169 8.72 7.26 1.70
N ASN A 170 7.93 7.58 0.69
CA ASN A 170 8.13 8.70 -0.22
C ASN A 170 6.77 9.21 -0.69
N ASN A 171 6.63 10.52 -0.80
CA ASN A 171 5.48 11.14 -1.47
C ASN A 171 5.91 12.07 -2.62
N GLY A 172 7.20 12.30 -2.79
CA GLY A 172 7.81 13.03 -3.90
C GLY A 172 7.28 14.43 -4.20
N LYS A 173 6.53 15.02 -3.27
CA LYS A 173 5.85 16.32 -3.51
C LYS A 173 6.80 17.44 -3.95
N SER A 174 8.04 17.41 -3.49
CA SER A 174 9.06 18.43 -3.78
C SER A 174 9.94 18.07 -4.99
N LYS A 175 9.66 16.97 -5.69
CA LYS A 175 10.50 16.49 -6.79
C LYS A 175 9.98 16.93 -8.13
N ASP A 176 10.86 17.18 -9.07
CA ASP A 176 10.53 17.70 -10.40
C ASP A 176 9.95 16.62 -11.31
N GLU A 177 10.57 15.44 -11.31
CA GLU A 177 10.17 14.33 -12.15
C GLU A 177 8.96 13.56 -11.58
N ASN A 178 8.11 13.03 -12.49
CA ASN A 178 6.90 12.30 -12.08
C ASN A 178 7.23 11.02 -11.32
N ASN A 179 8.16 10.23 -11.84
CA ASN A 179 8.56 8.96 -11.23
C ASN A 179 9.11 9.14 -9.82
N GLU A 180 9.92 10.21 -9.61
CA GLU A 180 10.41 10.58 -8.28
C GLU A 180 9.28 10.96 -7.31
N SER A 181 8.12 11.38 -7.84
CA SER A 181 6.94 11.70 -7.04
C SER A 181 6.12 10.48 -6.61
N SER A 182 6.51 9.27 -7.01
CA SER A 182 5.80 8.04 -6.65
C SER A 182 5.66 7.91 -5.15
N ILE A 183 4.43 7.66 -4.70
CA ILE A 183 4.20 7.21 -3.33
C ILE A 183 4.81 5.82 -3.19
N VAL A 184 5.77 5.68 -2.28
CA VAL A 184 6.35 4.40 -1.91
C VAL A 184 5.73 3.94 -0.59
N LEU A 185 5.21 2.72 -0.56
CA LEU A 185 4.55 2.15 0.61
C LEU A 185 5.32 0.95 1.16
N LYS A 186 5.56 0.95 2.47
CA LYS A 186 5.92 -0.25 3.22
C LYS A 186 4.70 -0.75 3.97
N ILE A 187 4.32 -2.00 3.74
CA ILE A 187 3.14 -2.62 4.33
C ILE A 187 3.60 -3.83 5.13
N ARG A 188 3.30 -3.82 6.43
CA ARG A 188 3.68 -4.89 7.37
C ARG A 188 2.43 -5.50 7.99
N TYR A 189 2.32 -6.81 7.89
CA TYR A 189 1.35 -7.61 8.62
C TYR A 189 2.07 -8.74 9.36
N GLY A 190 2.13 -8.66 10.68
CA GLY A 190 2.93 -9.57 11.49
C GLY A 190 4.41 -9.51 11.13
N LYS A 191 4.96 -10.61 10.57
CA LYS A 191 6.35 -10.71 10.07
C LYS A 191 6.46 -10.52 8.56
N ALA A 192 5.34 -10.44 7.84
CA ALA A 192 5.32 -10.32 6.39
C ALA A 192 5.40 -8.85 5.98
N ASP A 193 6.45 -8.48 5.26
CA ASP A 193 6.73 -7.14 4.78
C ASP A 193 6.64 -7.05 3.25
N PHE A 194 5.88 -6.07 2.76
CA PHE A 194 5.77 -5.72 1.34
C PHE A 194 6.28 -4.30 1.13
N LEU A 195 7.15 -4.11 0.14
CA LEU A 195 7.63 -2.80 -0.28
C LEU A 195 7.18 -2.53 -1.72
N LEU A 196 6.32 -1.51 -1.90
CA LEU A 196 5.73 -1.14 -3.18
C LEU A 196 6.31 0.19 -3.64
N MET A 197 7.07 0.15 -4.75
CA MET A 197 7.91 1.27 -5.17
C MET A 197 7.22 2.26 -6.11
N GLY A 198 6.04 1.93 -6.69
CA GLY A 198 5.55 2.67 -7.84
C GLY A 198 6.62 2.72 -8.93
N ASP A 199 6.90 3.90 -9.46
CA ASP A 199 7.97 4.13 -10.44
C ASP A 199 9.19 4.86 -9.86
N ALA A 200 9.34 4.81 -8.52
CA ALA A 200 10.48 5.39 -7.83
C ALA A 200 11.81 4.95 -8.43
N ASP A 201 12.67 5.92 -8.69
CA ASP A 201 13.97 5.74 -9.29
C ASP A 201 15.11 5.58 -8.25
N VAL A 202 16.34 5.43 -8.71
CA VAL A 202 17.55 5.28 -7.86
C VAL A 202 17.78 6.49 -6.95
N ARG A 203 17.35 7.69 -7.33
CA ARG A 203 17.47 8.89 -6.47
C ARG A 203 16.52 8.76 -5.30
N THR A 204 15.26 8.39 -5.57
CA THR A 204 14.25 8.12 -4.55
C THR A 204 14.66 6.97 -3.64
N GLU A 205 15.18 5.87 -4.18
CA GLU A 205 15.75 4.78 -3.39
C GLU A 205 16.83 5.29 -2.42
N THR A 206 17.71 6.15 -2.90
CA THR A 206 18.81 6.72 -2.10
C THR A 206 18.29 7.57 -0.94
N GLU A 207 17.25 8.38 -1.15
CA GLU A 207 16.64 9.20 -0.10
C GLU A 207 15.92 8.34 0.94
N ILE A 208 15.14 7.35 0.50
CA ILE A 208 14.44 6.41 1.39
C ILE A 208 15.43 5.66 2.29
N LEU A 209 16.55 5.19 1.72
CA LEU A 209 17.60 4.47 2.47
C LEU A 209 18.28 5.29 3.57
N LYS A 210 18.18 6.62 3.53
CA LYS A 210 18.74 7.49 4.59
C LYS A 210 17.83 7.58 5.82
N GLN A 211 16.53 7.32 5.65
CA GLN A 211 15.50 7.70 6.62
C GLN A 211 14.72 6.51 7.17
N PHE A 212 14.58 5.44 6.36
CA PHE A 212 13.67 4.34 6.67
C PHE A 212 14.33 2.97 6.61
N ASP A 213 13.79 2.05 7.41
CA ASP A 213 14.02 0.63 7.23
C ASP A 213 13.22 0.14 6.00
N VAL A 214 13.93 -0.41 5.01
CA VAL A 214 13.37 -0.87 3.74
C VAL A 214 13.32 -2.39 3.62
N HIS A 215 13.77 -3.13 4.65
CA HIS A 215 13.73 -4.60 4.60
C HIS A 215 12.30 -5.07 4.30
N ALA A 216 12.13 -5.99 3.33
CA ALA A 216 10.84 -6.53 2.93
C ALA A 216 10.97 -7.89 2.24
N ASP A 217 10.05 -8.81 2.53
CA ASP A 217 9.99 -10.14 1.90
C ASP A 217 9.60 -10.06 0.42
N VAL A 218 8.71 -9.12 0.10
CA VAL A 218 8.17 -8.90 -1.25
C VAL A 218 8.49 -7.48 -1.70
N LEU A 219 9.21 -7.37 -2.81
CA LEU A 219 9.48 -6.11 -3.49
C LEU A 219 8.64 -6.02 -4.78
N LYS A 220 7.68 -5.08 -4.86
CA LYS A 220 7.20 -4.60 -6.14
C LYS A 220 8.28 -3.72 -6.73
N VAL A 221 8.93 -4.23 -7.78
CA VAL A 221 10.06 -3.58 -8.45
C VAL A 221 9.65 -2.20 -8.99
N GLY A 222 10.49 -1.20 -8.78
CA GLY A 222 10.23 0.16 -9.26
C GLY A 222 10.22 0.24 -10.78
N HIS A 223 9.41 1.15 -11.32
CA HIS A 223 9.35 1.56 -12.72
C HIS A 223 9.36 0.37 -13.68
N HIS A 224 8.48 -0.61 -13.44
CA HIS A 224 8.26 -1.82 -14.25
C HIS A 224 9.54 -2.64 -14.53
N GLY A 225 10.59 -2.45 -13.74
CA GLY A 225 11.91 -3.02 -13.96
C GLY A 225 12.77 -2.21 -14.95
N SER A 226 12.57 -0.91 -15.01
CA SER A 226 13.48 0.02 -15.72
C SER A 226 14.87 0.00 -15.12
N TYR A 227 15.89 0.20 -15.95
CA TYR A 227 17.27 0.36 -15.50
C TYR A 227 17.48 1.58 -14.60
N THR A 228 16.52 2.52 -14.60
CA THR A 228 16.55 3.71 -13.75
C THR A 228 16.20 3.43 -12.29
N SER A 229 15.80 2.19 -11.95
CA SER A 229 15.37 1.77 -10.62
C SER A 229 16.07 0.49 -10.15
N THR A 230 15.76 0.09 -8.92
CA THR A 230 16.14 -1.20 -8.33
C THR A 230 17.65 -1.39 -8.33
N SER A 231 18.35 -0.41 -7.73
CA SER A 231 19.82 -0.37 -7.66
C SER A 231 20.38 -1.53 -6.83
N GLU A 232 21.63 -1.89 -7.10
CA GLU A 232 22.38 -2.91 -6.36
C GLU A 232 22.40 -2.64 -4.85
N ARG A 233 22.61 -1.36 -4.47
CA ARG A 233 22.60 -0.92 -3.08
C ARG A 233 21.22 -1.09 -2.45
N PHE A 234 20.16 -0.81 -3.20
CA PHE A 234 18.79 -0.92 -2.73
C PHE A 234 18.41 -2.38 -2.48
N ILE A 235 18.66 -3.27 -3.44
CA ILE A 235 18.40 -4.71 -3.31
C ILE A 235 19.10 -5.29 -2.07
N LYS A 236 20.35 -4.92 -1.83
CA LYS A 236 21.13 -5.36 -0.65
C LYS A 236 20.56 -4.87 0.68
N LYS A 237 19.72 -3.86 0.67
CA LYS A 237 19.07 -3.32 1.87
C LYS A 237 17.64 -3.82 2.06
N VAL A 238 16.95 -4.08 0.94
CA VAL A 238 15.61 -4.67 0.98
C VAL A 238 15.67 -6.16 1.30
N GLU A 239 16.64 -6.89 0.73
CA GLU A 239 16.83 -8.34 0.88
C GLU A 239 15.56 -9.16 0.58
N PRO A 240 14.85 -8.91 -0.53
CA PRO A 240 13.57 -9.54 -0.77
C PRO A 240 13.71 -11.00 -1.17
N GLN A 241 12.78 -11.85 -0.74
CA GLN A 241 12.65 -13.21 -1.26
C GLN A 241 11.96 -13.22 -2.64
N PHE A 242 11.01 -12.30 -2.82
CA PHE A 242 10.17 -12.22 -4.02
C PHE A 242 10.25 -10.82 -4.64
N ALA A 243 10.41 -10.76 -5.95
CA ALA A 243 10.32 -9.54 -6.74
C ALA A 243 9.16 -9.63 -7.73
N ILE A 244 8.25 -8.66 -7.68
CA ILE A 244 7.12 -8.56 -8.59
C ILE A 244 7.42 -7.50 -9.63
N LEU A 245 7.32 -7.88 -10.90
CA LEU A 245 7.55 -7.02 -12.06
C LEU A 245 6.22 -6.80 -12.77
N SER A 246 5.66 -5.59 -12.68
CA SER A 246 4.45 -5.23 -13.43
C SER A 246 4.84 -4.65 -14.76
N TYR A 247 4.50 -5.34 -15.85
CA TYR A 247 4.81 -4.91 -17.20
C TYR A 247 3.94 -5.60 -18.25
N GLY A 248 3.80 -4.99 -19.41
CA GLY A 248 3.10 -5.57 -20.55
C GLY A 248 3.99 -6.49 -21.39
N SER A 249 3.43 -7.61 -21.90
CA SER A 249 4.16 -8.52 -22.80
C SER A 249 4.65 -7.85 -24.08
N LYS A 250 3.98 -6.81 -24.52
CA LYS A 250 4.30 -6.00 -25.72
C LYS A 250 4.42 -4.54 -25.29
N ASN A 251 5.46 -4.21 -24.49
CA ASN A 251 5.71 -2.83 -24.12
C ASN A 251 6.83 -2.22 -24.99
N PRO A 252 6.72 -0.94 -25.38
CA PRO A 252 7.70 -0.28 -26.23
C PRO A 252 8.99 0.09 -25.50
N TYR A 253 9.01 -0.02 -24.16
CA TYR A 253 10.13 0.42 -23.33
C TYR A 253 11.19 -0.67 -23.11
N GLY A 254 10.90 -1.92 -23.51
CA GLY A 254 11.78 -3.06 -23.27
C GLY A 254 11.82 -3.52 -21.81
N HIS A 255 10.80 -3.16 -21.01
CA HIS A 255 10.70 -3.58 -19.62
C HIS A 255 10.28 -5.06 -19.47
N PRO A 256 10.84 -5.78 -18.46
CA PRO A 256 11.91 -5.34 -17.59
C PRO A 256 13.25 -5.36 -18.31
N HIS A 257 14.12 -4.38 -18.03
CA HIS A 257 15.46 -4.35 -18.59
C HIS A 257 16.31 -5.50 -18.07
N GLN A 258 17.13 -6.09 -18.95
CA GLN A 258 17.98 -7.24 -18.62
C GLN A 258 18.98 -6.98 -17.50
N SER A 259 19.39 -5.71 -17.30
CA SER A 259 20.26 -5.31 -16.20
C SER A 259 19.57 -5.51 -14.83
N VAL A 260 18.30 -5.18 -14.73
CA VAL A 260 17.50 -5.37 -13.50
C VAL A 260 17.24 -6.85 -13.26
N VAL A 261 16.78 -7.59 -14.27
CA VAL A 261 16.53 -9.04 -14.20
C VAL A 261 17.80 -9.77 -13.76
N ARG A 262 18.96 -9.44 -14.34
CA ARG A 262 20.24 -10.06 -14.00
C ARG A 262 20.63 -9.76 -12.55
N ARG A 263 20.44 -8.52 -12.09
CA ARG A 263 20.73 -8.11 -10.71
C ARG A 263 19.88 -8.88 -9.71
N LEU A 264 18.56 -8.96 -9.92
CA LEU A 264 17.66 -9.73 -9.07
C LEU A 264 18.05 -11.22 -9.04
N LYS A 265 18.42 -11.79 -10.20
CA LYS A 265 18.87 -13.17 -10.29
C LYS A 265 20.19 -13.42 -9.55
N GLN A 266 21.14 -12.50 -9.60
CA GLN A 266 22.42 -12.62 -8.90
C GLN A 266 22.25 -12.64 -7.38
N HIS A 267 21.18 -12.03 -6.87
CA HIS A 267 20.80 -12.09 -5.45
C HIS A 267 19.89 -13.26 -5.08
N GLY A 268 19.63 -14.20 -6.01
CA GLY A 268 18.79 -15.36 -5.75
C GLY A 268 17.30 -15.06 -5.57
N ILE A 269 16.84 -13.88 -5.96
CA ILE A 269 15.47 -13.39 -5.75
C ILE A 269 14.53 -14.06 -6.76
N MET A 270 13.42 -14.63 -6.27
CA MET A 270 12.39 -15.22 -7.14
C MET A 270 11.55 -14.12 -7.79
N MET A 271 11.50 -14.12 -9.13
CA MET A 271 10.83 -13.08 -9.90
C MET A 271 9.51 -13.56 -10.49
N TYR A 272 8.46 -12.77 -10.35
CA TYR A 272 7.13 -13.00 -10.94
C TYR A 272 6.70 -11.78 -11.75
N GLY A 273 6.15 -12.00 -12.95
CA GLY A 273 5.70 -10.92 -13.84
C GLY A 273 4.19 -10.93 -14.05
N THR A 274 3.60 -9.74 -14.13
CA THR A 274 2.17 -9.58 -14.42
C THR A 274 1.84 -9.70 -15.89
N ASN A 275 2.83 -9.80 -16.76
CA ASN A 275 2.66 -9.78 -18.23
C ASN A 275 1.77 -10.90 -18.77
N LYS A 276 1.74 -12.06 -18.12
CA LYS A 276 0.90 -13.19 -18.55
C LYS A 276 -0.36 -13.33 -17.70
N ARG A 277 -0.29 -13.06 -16.42
CA ARG A 277 -1.39 -13.22 -15.46
C ARG A 277 -1.21 -12.33 -14.23
N THR A 278 -2.28 -12.12 -13.49
CA THR A 278 -2.23 -11.53 -12.13
C THR A 278 -1.38 -12.42 -11.21
N VAL A 279 -0.55 -11.81 -10.38
CA VAL A 279 0.22 -12.47 -9.32
C VAL A 279 -0.56 -12.30 -8.02
N GLU A 280 -1.02 -13.43 -7.46
CA GLU A 280 -1.78 -13.45 -6.21
C GLU A 280 -0.88 -13.88 -5.07
N MET A 281 -0.85 -13.11 -4.00
CA MET A 281 -0.16 -13.43 -2.76
C MET A 281 -1.12 -13.34 -1.57
N GLU A 282 -0.90 -14.17 -0.58
CA GLU A 282 -1.67 -14.18 0.66
C GLU A 282 -0.72 -14.39 1.84
N THR A 283 -1.01 -13.72 2.96
CA THR A 283 -0.26 -13.93 4.20
C THR A 283 -1.20 -13.96 5.40
N ASP A 284 -0.86 -14.80 6.37
CA ASP A 284 -1.45 -14.86 7.70
C ASP A 284 -0.66 -14.02 8.73
N GLY A 285 0.35 -13.29 8.27
CA GLY A 285 1.27 -12.52 9.10
C GLY A 285 2.52 -13.28 9.54
N GLU A 286 2.60 -14.59 9.30
CA GLU A 286 3.78 -15.43 9.57
C GLU A 286 4.41 -15.96 8.28
N HIS A 287 3.56 -16.36 7.33
CA HIS A 287 3.98 -16.97 6.08
C HIS A 287 3.36 -16.24 4.90
N ILE A 288 4.12 -16.15 3.81
CA ILE A 288 3.63 -15.64 2.53
C ILE A 288 3.45 -16.80 1.58
N THR A 289 2.26 -16.94 1.00
CA THR A 289 1.95 -17.93 -0.02
C THR A 289 1.64 -17.23 -1.35
N ILE A 290 2.07 -17.87 -2.45
CA ILE A 290 1.75 -17.40 -3.81
C ILE A 290 0.71 -18.36 -4.38
N GLY A 291 -0.36 -17.79 -4.94
CA GLY A 291 -1.48 -18.58 -5.47
C GLY A 291 -1.04 -19.61 -6.49
N SER A 292 -1.49 -20.85 -6.29
CA SER A 292 -1.01 -22.06 -6.99
C SER A 292 -1.48 -22.20 -8.44
N SER A 293 -2.22 -21.26 -9.01
CA SER A 293 -2.73 -21.35 -10.38
C SER A 293 -1.61 -21.22 -11.44
N GLY A 294 -0.64 -22.14 -11.40
CA GLY A 294 0.38 -22.30 -12.44
C GLY A 294 1.42 -21.19 -12.54
N LEU A 295 1.70 -20.48 -11.43
CA LEU A 295 2.78 -19.51 -11.36
C LEU A 295 4.13 -20.22 -11.34
N MET A 296 4.85 -20.17 -12.47
CA MET A 296 6.29 -20.46 -12.47
C MET A 296 7.04 -19.13 -12.33
N PRO A 297 8.12 -19.07 -11.52
CA PRO A 297 9.01 -17.92 -11.52
C PRO A 297 9.48 -17.63 -12.95
N LEU A 298 9.70 -16.35 -13.27
CA LEU A 298 10.17 -15.93 -14.60
C LEU A 298 11.51 -16.56 -14.96
N LEU A 299 12.33 -16.88 -13.96
CA LEU A 299 13.61 -17.56 -14.07
C LEU A 299 13.85 -18.38 -12.78
N LYS A 300 14.31 -19.64 -12.93
CA LYS A 300 15.04 -20.38 -11.90
C LYS A 300 16.52 -20.09 -12.01
#